data_6e81284494e9caae446c166cbf56ca2b
#
_entry.id   6e81284494e9caae446c166cbf56ca2b
#
_cell.length_a   1.000
_cell.length_b   1.000
_cell.length_c   1.000
_cell.angle_alpha   90.00
_cell.angle_beta   90.00
_cell.angle_gamma   90.00
#
_symmetry.space_group_name_H-M   'P 1'
#
loop_
_entity.id
_entity.type
_entity.pdbx_description
1 polymer ?
#
loop_
_entity_poly.entity_id
_entity_poly.type
_entity_poly.pdbx_seq_one_letter_code
_entity_poly.pdbx_strand_id
1 'polypeptide(L)' 'MSLFYKQNAAARFFVDQMNGKVYEVVGGSAALLCWRNGVKEREKVAELPPGLDELWGGEELAWSLVQQ' A
#
# COMPACT_ATOMS: atom_id res chain seq x y z
N MET A 1 -13.84 -22.08 -9.87
CA MET A 1 -13.44 -21.69 -9.70
C MET A 1 -12.89 -20.91 -9.48
N SER A 2 -12.71 -20.65 -9.61
CA SER A 2 -11.98 -19.96 -9.40
C SER A 2 -12.14 -18.94 -8.94
N LEU A 3 -12.51 -18.48 -8.70
CA LEU A 3 -12.66 -17.52 -8.18
C LEU A 3 -11.91 -17.18 -7.22
N PHE A 4 -11.55 -17.67 -6.68
CA PHE A 4 -10.85 -17.37 -5.69
C PHE A 4 -9.57 -17.14 -5.95
N TYR A 5 -9.08 -17.52 -6.88
CA TYR A 5 -7.79 -17.38 -7.03
C TYR A 5 -7.39 -16.09 -7.41
N LYS A 6 -8.10 -15.43 -7.97
CA LYS A 6 -7.67 -14.26 -8.38
C LYS A 6 -7.41 -13.39 -7.33
N GLN A 7 -7.98 -13.58 -6.37
CA GLN A 7 -7.72 -12.71 -5.38
C GLN A 7 -6.54 -13.07 -4.70
N ASN A 8 -5.85 -13.92 -5.22
CA ASN A 8 -4.65 -14.25 -4.59
C ASN A 8 -3.52 -13.33 -4.86
N ALA A 9 -3.72 -12.29 -5.60
CA ALA A 9 -2.66 -11.33 -5.76
C ALA A 9 -2.44 -10.70 -4.41
N ALA A 10 -1.39 -11.07 -3.72
CA ALA A 10 -1.11 -10.54 -2.41
C ALA A 10 -0.66 -9.10 -2.52
N ALA A 11 -1.14 -8.27 -1.63
CA ALA A 11 -0.72 -6.89 -1.59
C ALA A 11 0.68 -6.80 -0.98
N ARG A 12 1.51 -5.94 -1.56
CA ARG A 12 2.82 -5.64 -1.01
C ARG A 12 2.82 -4.18 -0.58
N PHE A 13 3.53 -3.89 0.50
CA PHE A 13 3.52 -2.55 1.06
C PHE A 13 4.95 -2.01 1.13
N PHE A 14 5.10 -0.71 0.88
CA PHE A 14 6.40 -0.06 0.85
C PHE A 14 6.31 1.25 1.59
N VAL A 15 7.39 1.67 2.22
CA VAL A 15 7.40 2.93 2.94
C VAL A 15 8.55 3.78 2.43
N ASP A 16 8.26 5.09 2.29
CA ASP A 16 9.26 6.08 1.98
C ASP A 16 9.69 6.69 3.31
N GLN A 17 10.85 6.30 3.80
CA GLN A 17 11.27 6.74 5.11
C GLN A 17 11.61 8.23 5.18
N MET A 18 11.85 8.84 4.05
CA MET A 18 12.17 10.26 4.06
C MET A 18 10.95 11.12 4.35
N ASN A 19 9.78 10.71 3.88
CA ASN A 19 8.59 11.54 4.10
C ASN A 19 7.46 10.79 4.78
N GLY A 20 7.65 9.52 5.14
CA GLY A 20 6.66 8.77 5.88
C GLY A 20 5.48 8.27 5.05
N LYS A 21 5.55 8.36 3.75
CA LYS A 21 4.45 7.88 2.91
C LYS A 21 4.51 6.38 2.74
N VAL A 22 3.35 5.75 2.71
CA VAL A 22 3.23 4.30 2.60
C VAL A 22 2.46 3.97 1.33
N TYR A 23 2.97 3.01 0.56
CA TYR A 23 2.39 2.64 -0.71
C TYR A 23 1.98 1.18 -0.70
N GLU A 24 0.95 0.85 -1.48
CA GLU A 24 0.48 -0.51 -1.64
C GLU A 24 0.59 -0.89 -3.10
N VAL A 25 1.08 -2.10 -3.38
CA VAL A 25 1.14 -2.62 -4.74
C VAL A 25 0.34 -3.91 -4.77
N VAL A 26 -0.66 -3.95 -5.65
CA VAL A 26 -1.47 -5.12 -5.86
C VAL A 26 -1.51 -5.38 -7.34
N GLY A 27 -1.03 -6.56 -7.76
CA GLY A 27 -0.94 -6.85 -9.16
C GLY A 27 -0.02 -5.87 -9.84
N GLY A 28 -0.45 -5.22 -10.88
CA GLY A 28 0.36 -4.22 -11.54
C GLY A 28 0.03 -2.79 -11.15
N SER A 29 -0.73 -2.59 -10.09
CA SER A 29 -1.20 -1.27 -9.70
C SER A 29 -0.58 -0.82 -8.39
N ALA A 30 -0.28 0.46 -8.28
CA ALA A 30 0.28 1.04 -7.07
C ALA A 30 -0.62 2.16 -6.57
N ALA A 31 -0.68 2.31 -5.26
CA ALA A 31 -1.51 3.33 -4.63
C ALA A 31 -0.83 3.87 -3.39
N LEU A 32 -1.04 5.16 -3.13
CA LEU A 32 -0.61 5.79 -1.90
C LEU A 32 -1.71 5.60 -0.87
N LEU A 33 -1.35 5.12 0.31
CA LEU A 33 -2.32 4.93 1.37
C LEU A 33 -2.48 6.23 2.14
N CYS A 34 -3.73 6.58 2.45
CA CYS A 34 -3.97 7.79 3.20
C CYS A 34 -5.22 7.64 4.07
N TRP A 35 -5.25 8.43 5.13
CA TRP A 35 -6.43 8.54 5.97
C TRP A 35 -7.11 9.86 5.63
N ARG A 36 -8.41 9.81 5.40
CA ARG A 36 -9.15 11.03 5.14
C ARG A 36 -10.41 11.02 6.00
N ASN A 37 -10.46 11.92 6.94
CA ASN A 37 -11.59 11.98 7.89
C ASN A 37 -11.78 10.65 8.62
N GLY A 38 -10.68 10.00 8.98
CA GLY A 38 -10.74 8.74 9.70
C GLY A 38 -11.05 7.54 8.84
N VAL A 39 -11.10 7.71 7.53
CA VAL A 39 -11.43 6.63 6.60
C VAL A 39 -10.20 6.26 5.80
N LYS A 40 -9.96 4.96 5.64
CA LYS A 40 -8.86 4.48 4.83
C LYS A 40 -9.15 4.74 3.36
N GLU A 41 -8.21 5.35 2.67
CA GLU A 41 -8.35 5.63 1.26
C GLU A 41 -7.08 5.29 0.52
N ARG A 42 -7.20 4.96 -0.75
CA ARG A 42 -6.07 4.65 -1.60
C ARG A 42 -6.09 5.59 -2.79
N GLU A 43 -4.96 6.26 -3.00
CA GLU A 43 -4.85 7.17 -4.12
C GLU A 43 -3.95 6.53 -5.16
N LYS A 44 -4.49 6.20 -6.31
CA LYS A 44 -3.72 5.51 -7.33
C LYS A 44 -2.58 6.36 -7.82
N VAL A 45 -1.40 5.74 -7.98
CA VAL A 45 -0.24 6.44 -8.50
C VAL A 45 0.24 5.72 -9.74
N ALA A 46 0.83 6.49 -10.66
CA ALA A 46 1.27 5.93 -11.93
C ALA A 46 2.48 5.03 -11.73
N GLU A 47 3.38 5.39 -10.84
CA GLU A 47 4.55 4.59 -10.56
C GLU A 47 5.06 4.92 -9.19
N LEU A 48 5.83 3.99 -8.61
CA LEU A 48 6.39 4.19 -7.29
C LEU A 48 7.64 5.03 -7.37
N PRO A 49 7.89 5.90 -6.39
CA PRO A 49 9.15 6.61 -6.32
C PRO A 49 10.28 5.64 -5.98
N PRO A 50 11.52 5.99 -6.27
CA PRO A 50 12.64 5.13 -5.94
C PRO A 50 12.97 5.19 -4.46
N GLY A 51 13.73 4.22 -3.98
CA GLY A 51 14.25 4.28 -2.62
C GLY A 51 13.27 3.84 -1.55
N LEU A 52 12.24 3.11 -1.93
CA LEU A 52 11.28 2.64 -0.93
C LEU A 52 11.78 1.37 -0.27
N ASP A 53 11.41 1.19 1.00
CA ASP A 53 11.69 -0.03 1.72
C ASP A 53 10.41 -0.85 1.82
N GLU A 54 10.53 -2.15 1.62
CA GLU A 54 9.35 -3.00 1.69
C GLU A 54 9.00 -3.32 3.13
N LEU A 55 7.71 -3.28 3.42
CA LEU A 55 7.19 -3.63 4.74
C LEU A 55 6.71 -5.08 4.70
N TRP A 56 7.07 -5.83 5.73
CA TRP A 56 6.75 -7.25 5.77
C TRP A 56 5.69 -7.60 6.79
N GLY A 57 5.12 -6.64 7.46
CA GLY A 57 4.14 -6.89 8.50
C GLY A 57 2.69 -6.90 8.06
N GLY A 58 2.44 -6.79 6.76
CA GLY A 58 1.08 -6.87 6.24
C GLY A 58 0.32 -5.56 6.29
N GLU A 59 -0.96 -5.65 5.96
CA GLU A 59 -1.78 -4.46 5.80
C GLU A 59 -1.96 -3.70 7.10
N GLU A 60 -2.11 -4.42 8.20
CA GLU A 60 -2.34 -3.75 9.46
C GLU A 60 -1.14 -2.88 9.84
N LEU A 61 0.06 -3.40 9.67
CA LEU A 61 1.23 -2.61 9.96
C LEU A 61 1.32 -1.42 9.02
N ALA A 62 1.04 -1.64 7.74
CA ALA A 62 1.12 -0.56 6.76
C ALA A 62 0.20 0.60 7.15
N TRP A 63 -1.07 0.31 7.46
CA TRP A 63 -1.99 1.36 7.82
C TRP A 63 -1.62 2.05 9.14
N SER A 64 -0.97 1.34 10.04
CA SER A 64 -0.57 1.95 11.31
C SER A 64 0.54 2.98 11.10
N LEU A 65 1.28 2.87 10.01
CA LEU A 65 2.35 3.81 9.71
C LEU A 65 1.88 5.01 8.89
N VAL A 66 0.68 4.95 8.34
CA VAL A 66 0.15 6.05 7.55
C VAL A 66 -0.26 7.18 8.49
N GLN A 67 0.23 8.38 8.21
CA GLN A 67 -0.08 9.52 9.07
C GLN A 67 -1.46 10.04 8.79
N GLN A 68 -2.15 10.43 9.83
CA GLN A 68 -3.51 10.93 9.68
C GLN A 68 -3.59 12.43 9.63
#